data_e4309d090f61a0b3d3cbc311ea343749
#
_entry.id   e4309d090f61a0b3d3cbc311ea343749
#
_cell.length_a   1.000
_cell.length_b   1.000
_cell.length_c   1.000
_cell.angle_alpha   90.00
_cell.angle_beta   90.00
_cell.angle_gamma   90.00
#
_symmetry.space_group_name_H-M   'P 1'
#
loop_
_entity.id
_entity.type
_entity.pdbx_description
1 polymer ?
#
loop_
_entity_poly.entity_id
_entity_poly.type
_entity_poly.pdbx_seq_one_letter_code
_entity_poly.pdbx_strand_id
1 'polypeptide(L)'
;SIDLSATVDGNDVPEARTEGLSHEIGSGQLIEGLDEAIVGLKEDESRDFTTTLVAGEYSGQEAQVTVTVKSIKVRELPELDDEFAQLASEFDTIEELRSDLKEQVARVKRVQQAEQIRDKAIEELLEQVEVPLPEKVVQAQVDDSLHNAIHGLDHDEAKFEESRKEQGSSREEWDAENQSNAEKAIKTQLLMDAIADKLDIQVGQNDLTERLVLMSRQYGLEPQQLLQMLQQNNQLPAMFADVRRGLTVAAVVFGATVTDSDGAEVDTTEFFGPPEDQAASADASISEPAAEDADVEDADVEDADVEDEDNEADAGTDDTK
;
A
#
# COMPACT_ATOMS: atom_id res chain seq x y z
N SER A 1 19.06 -28.83 -19.97
CA SER A 1 19.46 -27.82 -20.96
C SER A 1 18.72 -28.09 -22.26
N ILE A 2 18.20 -27.05 -22.88
CA ILE A 2 17.36 -27.15 -24.07
C ILE A 2 17.80 -26.14 -25.13
N ASP A 3 17.55 -26.48 -26.40
CA ASP A 3 17.56 -25.54 -27.51
C ASP A 3 16.12 -25.27 -27.94
N LEU A 4 15.83 -24.03 -28.24
CA LEU A 4 14.53 -23.57 -28.73
C LEU A 4 14.70 -22.92 -30.10
N SER A 5 13.75 -23.14 -30.98
CA SER A 5 13.59 -22.41 -32.25
C SER A 5 12.10 -22.25 -32.54
N ALA A 6 11.70 -21.10 -33.04
CA ALA A 6 10.32 -20.82 -33.39
C ALA A 6 10.15 -20.41 -34.87
N THR A 7 9.01 -20.76 -35.43
CA THR A 7 8.57 -20.33 -36.77
C THR A 7 7.16 -19.78 -36.70
N VAL A 8 6.90 -18.70 -37.43
CA VAL A 8 5.58 -18.09 -37.59
C VAL A 8 5.24 -18.15 -39.10
N ASP A 9 4.13 -18.78 -39.43
CA ASP A 9 3.70 -18.99 -40.85
C ASP A 9 4.79 -19.61 -41.74
N GLY A 10 5.65 -20.47 -41.14
CA GLY A 10 6.74 -21.13 -41.87
C GLY A 10 8.00 -20.29 -42.04
N ASN A 11 8.07 -19.08 -41.47
CA ASN A 11 9.24 -18.24 -41.44
C ASN A 11 9.97 -18.39 -40.10
N ASP A 12 11.28 -18.58 -40.15
CA ASP A 12 12.10 -18.63 -38.94
C ASP A 12 12.07 -17.29 -38.22
N VAL A 13 11.93 -17.33 -36.87
CA VAL A 13 12.03 -16.18 -35.99
C VAL A 13 13.42 -16.22 -35.32
N PRO A 14 14.42 -15.49 -35.84
CA PRO A 14 15.79 -15.57 -35.32
C PRO A 14 15.90 -15.12 -33.84
N GLU A 15 15.05 -14.20 -33.40
CA GLU A 15 15.02 -13.69 -32.04
C GLU A 15 14.51 -14.71 -31.03
N ALA A 16 13.72 -15.69 -31.47
CA ALA A 16 13.19 -16.78 -30.64
C ALA A 16 14.09 -18.05 -30.71
N ARG A 17 15.29 -17.94 -31.28
CA ARG A 17 16.27 -19.03 -31.28
C ARG A 17 17.22 -18.90 -30.11
N THR A 18 17.24 -19.93 -29.25
CA THR A 18 18.13 -19.99 -28.07
C THR A 18 18.75 -21.37 -27.99
N GLU A 19 20.06 -21.44 -27.78
CA GLU A 19 20.80 -22.69 -27.65
C GLU A 19 21.37 -22.83 -26.22
N GLY A 20 21.28 -24.03 -25.65
CA GLY A 20 21.85 -24.37 -24.33
C GLY A 20 21.15 -23.69 -23.16
N LEU A 21 19.89 -23.26 -23.31
CA LEU A 21 19.13 -22.63 -22.24
C LEU A 21 18.91 -23.64 -21.09
N SER A 22 19.20 -23.20 -19.87
CA SER A 22 18.89 -23.98 -18.67
C SER A 22 17.46 -23.72 -18.25
N HIS A 23 16.63 -24.76 -18.20
CA HIS A 23 15.24 -24.66 -17.80
C HIS A 23 14.89 -25.72 -16.74
N GLU A 24 14.15 -25.35 -15.73
CA GLU A 24 13.60 -26.24 -14.70
C GLU A 24 12.15 -26.56 -15.04
N ILE A 25 11.86 -27.85 -15.29
CA ILE A 25 10.51 -28.32 -15.65
C ILE A 25 9.56 -28.05 -14.48
N GLY A 26 8.42 -27.43 -14.77
CA GLY A 26 7.41 -27.07 -13.78
C GLY A 26 7.60 -25.68 -13.15
N SER A 27 8.62 -24.91 -13.60
CA SER A 27 8.83 -23.53 -13.12
C SER A 27 7.83 -22.53 -13.71
N GLY A 28 7.29 -22.82 -14.89
CA GLY A 28 6.37 -21.92 -15.61
C GLY A 28 6.99 -20.57 -16.03
N GLN A 29 8.32 -20.46 -16.03
CA GLN A 29 9.04 -19.19 -16.21
C GLN A 29 9.30 -18.80 -17.69
N LEU A 30 9.06 -19.72 -18.61
CA LEU A 30 9.26 -19.49 -20.04
C LEU A 30 7.91 -19.42 -20.77
N ILE A 31 7.86 -19.95 -21.97
CA ILE A 31 6.68 -19.94 -22.84
C ILE A 31 5.67 -21.02 -22.44
N GLU A 32 4.40 -20.71 -22.59
CA GLU A 32 3.31 -21.64 -22.29
C GLU A 32 3.39 -22.91 -23.15
N GLY A 33 3.16 -24.08 -22.52
CA GLY A 33 3.21 -25.37 -23.19
C GLY A 33 4.63 -26.00 -23.27
N LEU A 34 5.69 -25.28 -22.91
CA LEU A 34 7.06 -25.80 -22.96
C LEU A 34 7.26 -26.96 -21.99
N ASP A 35 6.80 -26.84 -20.75
CA ASP A 35 6.97 -27.87 -19.73
C ASP A 35 6.30 -29.18 -20.16
N GLU A 36 5.09 -29.09 -20.73
CA GLU A 36 4.35 -30.25 -21.25
C GLU A 36 5.06 -30.88 -22.47
N ALA A 37 5.64 -30.03 -23.33
CA ALA A 37 6.37 -30.48 -24.50
C ALA A 37 7.66 -31.22 -24.14
N ILE A 38 8.37 -30.82 -23.08
CA ILE A 38 9.62 -31.43 -22.64
C ILE A 38 9.39 -32.74 -21.87
N VAL A 39 8.31 -32.86 -21.13
CA VAL A 39 8.05 -34.05 -20.30
C VAL A 39 8.08 -35.33 -21.14
N GLY A 40 8.94 -36.27 -20.73
CA GLY A 40 9.12 -37.57 -21.36
C GLY A 40 10.11 -37.63 -22.51
N LEU A 41 10.73 -36.49 -22.91
CA LEU A 41 11.82 -36.47 -23.87
C LEU A 41 13.13 -36.97 -23.23
N LYS A 42 13.98 -37.58 -24.07
CA LYS A 42 15.34 -37.96 -23.73
C LYS A 42 16.32 -36.95 -24.31
N GLU A 43 17.60 -37.08 -23.92
CA GLU A 43 18.67 -36.29 -24.52
C GLU A 43 18.68 -36.45 -26.03
N ASP A 44 18.91 -35.38 -26.76
CA ASP A 44 18.87 -35.21 -28.22
C ASP A 44 17.53 -35.50 -28.89
N GLU A 45 16.43 -35.64 -28.13
CA GLU A 45 15.08 -35.71 -28.68
C GLU A 45 14.48 -34.32 -28.82
N SER A 46 13.69 -34.14 -29.89
CA SER A 46 12.99 -32.89 -30.18
C SER A 46 11.49 -33.10 -30.24
N ARG A 47 10.73 -32.06 -29.89
CA ARG A 47 9.29 -32.02 -30.04
C ARG A 47 8.84 -30.64 -30.46
N ASP A 48 7.81 -30.62 -31.32
CA ASP A 48 7.15 -29.39 -31.74
C ASP A 48 5.88 -29.17 -30.92
N PHE A 49 5.64 -27.92 -30.54
CA PHE A 49 4.40 -27.47 -29.88
C PHE A 49 4.05 -26.07 -30.35
N THR A 50 2.82 -25.65 -30.11
CA THR A 50 2.30 -24.36 -30.54
C THR A 50 2.10 -23.48 -29.32
N THR A 51 2.54 -22.22 -29.39
CA THR A 51 2.36 -21.21 -28.35
C THR A 51 2.21 -19.83 -28.95
N THR A 52 1.78 -18.88 -28.15
CA THR A 52 1.73 -17.45 -28.55
C THR A 52 2.98 -16.74 -28.12
N LEU A 53 3.67 -16.06 -29.03
CA LEU A 53 4.85 -15.27 -28.68
C LEU A 53 4.44 -14.03 -27.88
N VAL A 54 5.11 -13.80 -26.76
CA VAL A 54 4.81 -12.67 -25.86
C VAL A 54 5.68 -11.44 -26.10
N ALA A 55 6.73 -11.55 -26.95
CA ALA A 55 7.69 -10.48 -27.22
C ALA A 55 8.23 -10.54 -28.64
N GLY A 56 8.87 -9.46 -29.10
CA GLY A 56 9.48 -9.36 -30.44
C GLY A 56 8.51 -8.89 -31.51
N GLU A 57 8.97 -8.93 -32.75
CA GLU A 57 8.22 -8.48 -33.95
C GLU A 57 6.92 -9.25 -34.17
N TYR A 58 6.84 -10.50 -33.67
CA TYR A 58 5.68 -11.40 -33.80
C TYR A 58 4.89 -11.56 -32.51
N SER A 59 4.97 -10.59 -31.59
CA SER A 59 4.20 -10.60 -30.35
C SER A 59 2.70 -10.74 -30.59
N GLY A 60 2.04 -11.62 -29.84
CA GLY A 60 0.61 -11.93 -29.99
C GLY A 60 0.26 -12.91 -31.12
N GLN A 61 1.24 -13.38 -31.89
CA GLN A 61 1.02 -14.36 -32.95
C GLN A 61 1.28 -15.79 -32.49
N GLU A 62 0.56 -16.73 -33.08
CA GLU A 62 0.75 -18.14 -32.87
C GLU A 62 2.03 -18.62 -33.58
N ALA A 63 2.93 -19.23 -32.82
CA ALA A 63 4.20 -19.75 -33.33
C ALA A 63 4.30 -21.25 -33.09
N GLN A 64 4.91 -21.95 -34.07
CA GLN A 64 5.33 -23.32 -33.88
C GLN A 64 6.75 -23.33 -33.32
N VAL A 65 6.91 -23.87 -32.12
CA VAL A 65 8.19 -23.94 -31.40
C VAL A 65 8.69 -25.37 -31.39
N THR A 66 9.94 -25.53 -31.82
CA THR A 66 10.67 -26.78 -31.70
C THR A 66 11.59 -26.71 -30.47
N VAL A 67 11.39 -27.60 -29.52
CA VAL A 67 12.30 -27.78 -28.37
C VAL A 67 13.15 -29.03 -28.57
N THR A 68 14.45 -28.91 -28.33
CA THR A 68 15.40 -30.02 -28.34
C THR A 68 16.08 -30.13 -26.98
N VAL A 69 16.01 -31.28 -26.35
CA VAL A 69 16.66 -31.54 -25.06
C VAL A 69 18.14 -31.89 -25.30
N LYS A 70 19.06 -31.09 -24.73
CA LYS A 70 20.51 -31.31 -24.85
C LYS A 70 21.12 -32.11 -23.71
N SER A 71 20.68 -31.82 -22.51
CA SER A 71 21.12 -32.58 -21.34
C SER A 71 20.05 -32.55 -20.27
N ILE A 72 19.91 -33.65 -19.56
CA ILE A 72 18.99 -33.78 -18.44
C ILE A 72 19.82 -33.79 -17.16
N LYS A 73 19.51 -32.86 -16.25
CA LYS A 73 20.15 -32.77 -14.93
C LYS A 73 19.09 -32.97 -13.86
N VAL A 74 19.43 -33.62 -12.80
CA VAL A 74 18.58 -33.73 -11.61
C VAL A 74 19.09 -32.75 -10.57
N ARG A 75 18.21 -31.98 -10.03
CA ARG A 75 18.54 -31.06 -8.93
C ARG A 75 18.63 -31.86 -7.65
N GLU A 76 19.84 -32.01 -7.11
CA GLU A 76 20.06 -32.55 -5.79
C GLU A 76 20.02 -31.39 -4.78
N LEU A 77 19.07 -31.44 -3.88
CA LEU A 77 18.97 -30.47 -2.80
C LEU A 77 19.74 -31.03 -1.60
N PRO A 78 20.47 -30.18 -0.85
CA PRO A 78 21.09 -30.59 0.40
C PRO A 78 20.00 -31.00 1.41
N GLU A 79 20.38 -31.85 2.34
CA GLU A 79 19.54 -32.19 3.49
C GLU A 79 19.31 -30.91 4.35
N LEU A 80 18.11 -30.81 4.91
CA LEU A 80 17.76 -29.65 5.78
C LEU A 80 18.21 -29.98 7.22
N ASP A 81 19.50 -29.92 7.42
CA ASP A 81 20.19 -30.18 8.68
C ASP A 81 20.95 -28.95 9.19
N ASP A 82 21.72 -29.12 10.26
CA ASP A 82 22.48 -28.02 10.87
C ASP A 82 23.62 -27.51 9.97
N GLU A 83 24.19 -28.39 9.12
CA GLU A 83 25.19 -27.97 8.14
C GLU A 83 24.56 -27.01 7.09
N PHE A 84 23.35 -27.31 6.65
CA PHE A 84 22.60 -26.42 5.77
C PHE A 84 22.31 -25.07 6.46
N ALA A 85 21.88 -25.07 7.73
CA ALA A 85 21.60 -23.85 8.46
C ALA A 85 22.83 -22.94 8.55
N GLN A 86 24.00 -23.49 8.88
CA GLN A 86 25.26 -22.75 8.97
C GLN A 86 25.76 -22.21 7.61
N LEU A 87 25.47 -22.91 6.51
CA LEU A 87 25.85 -22.47 5.18
C LEU A 87 24.91 -21.41 4.59
N ALA A 88 23.61 -21.50 4.89
CA ALA A 88 22.57 -20.68 4.28
C ALA A 88 22.15 -19.47 5.13
N SER A 89 22.55 -19.42 6.41
CA SER A 89 22.10 -18.42 7.38
C SER A 89 23.15 -18.14 8.46
N GLU A 90 22.81 -17.28 9.41
CA GLU A 90 23.61 -16.98 10.61
C GLU A 90 23.32 -17.91 11.80
N PHE A 91 22.42 -18.90 11.63
CA PHE A 91 22.01 -19.81 12.69
C PHE A 91 22.86 -21.07 12.71
N ASP A 92 23.10 -21.62 13.91
CA ASP A 92 23.89 -22.81 14.11
C ASP A 92 23.10 -24.10 13.88
N THR A 93 21.77 -24.03 14.05
CA THR A 93 20.88 -25.21 13.90
C THR A 93 19.72 -24.95 12.95
N ILE A 94 19.25 -26.03 12.33
CA ILE A 94 18.08 -25.96 11.42
C ILE A 94 16.81 -25.58 12.19
N GLU A 95 16.72 -25.90 13.47
CA GLU A 95 15.59 -25.57 14.33
C GLU A 95 15.53 -24.06 14.61
N GLU A 96 16.67 -23.42 14.86
CA GLU A 96 16.75 -21.96 15.00
C GLU A 96 16.37 -21.26 13.71
N LEU A 97 16.92 -21.70 12.58
CA LEU A 97 16.55 -21.15 11.27
C LEU A 97 15.04 -21.28 10.99
N ARG A 98 14.45 -22.45 11.28
CA ARG A 98 12.99 -22.66 11.10
C ARG A 98 12.16 -21.81 12.04
N SER A 99 12.61 -21.61 13.27
CA SER A 99 11.93 -20.76 14.25
C SER A 99 11.91 -19.30 13.78
N ASP A 100 13.07 -18.80 13.37
CA ASP A 100 13.19 -17.42 12.86
C ASP A 100 12.36 -17.20 11.60
N LEU A 101 12.46 -18.08 10.61
CA LEU A 101 11.65 -18.01 9.39
C LEU A 101 10.14 -18.05 9.68
N LYS A 102 9.74 -18.88 10.65
CA LYS A 102 8.33 -18.97 11.08
C LYS A 102 7.87 -17.66 11.72
N GLU A 103 8.72 -17.04 12.53
CA GLU A 103 8.42 -15.73 13.13
C GLU A 103 8.35 -14.61 12.07
N GLN A 104 9.27 -14.61 11.11
CA GLN A 104 9.25 -13.67 9.99
C GLN A 104 7.96 -13.80 9.17
N VAL A 105 7.60 -15.02 8.77
CA VAL A 105 6.36 -15.28 8.03
C VAL A 105 5.13 -14.89 8.85
N ALA A 106 5.11 -15.21 10.15
CA ALA A 106 4.02 -14.82 11.03
C ALA A 106 3.88 -13.29 11.12
N ARG A 107 5.01 -12.56 11.21
CA ARG A 107 5.02 -11.09 11.22
C ARG A 107 4.47 -10.51 9.92
N VAL A 108 4.93 -11.01 8.77
CA VAL A 108 4.41 -10.56 7.46
C VAL A 108 2.90 -10.81 7.35
N LYS A 109 2.45 -12.01 7.75
CA LYS A 109 1.02 -12.35 7.72
C LYS A 109 0.18 -11.46 8.64
N ARG A 110 0.69 -11.09 9.82
CA ARG A 110 0.00 -10.17 10.72
C ARG A 110 -0.15 -8.78 10.12
N VAL A 111 0.90 -8.26 9.48
CA VAL A 111 0.81 -6.97 8.78
C VAL A 111 -0.23 -7.03 7.67
N GLN A 112 -0.21 -8.08 6.83
CA GLN A 112 -1.22 -8.28 5.79
C GLN A 112 -2.64 -8.40 6.36
N GLN A 113 -2.80 -9.07 7.50
CA GLN A 113 -4.08 -9.16 8.18
C GLN A 113 -4.55 -7.79 8.66
N ALA A 114 -3.67 -6.98 9.24
CA ALA A 114 -4.00 -5.61 9.67
C ALA A 114 -4.44 -4.73 8.49
N GLU A 115 -3.76 -4.84 7.34
CA GLU A 115 -4.16 -4.14 6.10
C GLU A 115 -5.55 -4.58 5.64
N GLN A 116 -5.83 -5.88 5.61
CA GLN A 116 -7.14 -6.41 5.25
C GLN A 116 -8.26 -5.97 6.20
N ILE A 117 -7.98 -5.94 7.50
CA ILE A 117 -8.93 -5.45 8.51
C ILE A 117 -9.24 -3.98 8.26
N ARG A 118 -8.21 -3.15 8.06
CA ARG A 118 -8.37 -1.72 7.75
C ARG A 118 -9.23 -1.52 6.51
N ASP A 119 -8.89 -2.21 5.42
CA ASP A 119 -9.57 -2.03 4.15
C ASP A 119 -11.03 -2.47 4.22
N LYS A 120 -11.32 -3.59 4.89
CA LYS A 120 -12.69 -4.04 5.15
C LYS A 120 -13.47 -3.10 6.06
N ALA A 121 -12.85 -2.58 7.11
CA ALA A 121 -13.51 -1.62 7.99
C ALA A 121 -13.91 -0.34 7.24
N ILE A 122 -13.04 0.15 6.36
CA ILE A 122 -13.35 1.31 5.50
C ILE A 122 -14.48 0.96 4.52
N GLU A 123 -14.45 -0.21 3.91
CA GLU A 123 -15.45 -0.66 2.95
C GLU A 123 -16.84 -0.76 3.58
N GLU A 124 -16.94 -1.43 4.71
CA GLU A 124 -18.17 -1.54 5.50
C GLU A 124 -18.74 -0.16 5.92
N LEU A 125 -17.86 0.76 6.32
CA LEU A 125 -18.27 2.12 6.67
C LEU A 125 -18.81 2.89 5.46
N LEU A 126 -18.18 2.73 4.29
CA LEU A 126 -18.62 3.37 3.04
C LEU A 126 -19.95 2.81 2.53
N GLU A 127 -20.27 1.54 2.82
CA GLU A 127 -21.57 0.95 2.51
C GLU A 127 -22.70 1.47 3.41
N GLN A 128 -22.37 1.78 4.67
CA GLN A 128 -23.35 2.25 5.66
C GLN A 128 -23.65 3.74 5.58
N VAL A 129 -22.76 4.54 4.97
CA VAL A 129 -22.84 6.00 4.96
C VAL A 129 -22.82 6.54 3.54
N GLU A 130 -23.85 7.29 3.17
CA GLU A 130 -23.90 8.00 1.90
C GLU A 130 -23.07 9.29 2.02
N VAL A 131 -21.92 9.34 1.34
CA VAL A 131 -21.00 10.47 1.33
C VAL A 131 -21.21 11.28 0.05
N PRO A 132 -21.61 12.57 0.14
CA PRO A 132 -21.75 13.41 -1.04
C PRO A 132 -20.37 13.69 -1.66
N LEU A 133 -20.27 13.48 -2.96
CA LEU A 133 -19.05 13.72 -3.73
C LEU A 133 -19.09 15.06 -4.45
N PRO A 134 -18.12 15.96 -4.21
CA PRO A 134 -17.96 17.16 -5.02
C PRO A 134 -17.34 16.79 -6.38
N GLU A 135 -18.11 16.86 -7.46
CA GLU A 135 -17.68 16.46 -8.82
C GLU A 135 -16.33 17.06 -9.23
N LYS A 136 -16.09 18.34 -8.90
CA LYS A 136 -14.84 19.04 -9.23
C LYS A 136 -13.62 18.46 -8.51
N VAL A 137 -13.80 17.95 -7.30
CA VAL A 137 -12.70 17.34 -6.51
C VAL A 137 -12.38 15.96 -7.07
N VAL A 138 -13.43 15.20 -7.43
CA VAL A 138 -13.24 13.89 -8.10
C VAL A 138 -12.50 14.08 -9.42
N GLN A 139 -12.94 15.04 -10.25
CA GLN A 139 -12.29 15.30 -11.52
C GLN A 139 -10.82 15.71 -11.36
N ALA A 140 -10.51 16.60 -10.41
CA ALA A 140 -9.13 16.97 -10.12
C ALA A 140 -8.27 15.76 -9.72
N GLN A 141 -8.81 14.86 -8.90
CA GLN A 141 -8.10 13.63 -8.50
C GLN A 141 -7.86 12.68 -9.69
N VAL A 142 -8.84 12.56 -10.59
CA VAL A 142 -8.72 11.77 -11.83
C VAL A 142 -7.64 12.36 -12.73
N ASP A 143 -7.65 13.69 -12.91
CA ASP A 143 -6.68 14.40 -13.75
C ASP A 143 -5.24 14.28 -13.18
N ASP A 144 -5.08 14.41 -11.85
CA ASP A 144 -3.79 14.23 -11.17
C ASP A 144 -3.27 12.79 -11.32
N SER A 145 -4.15 11.80 -11.19
CA SER A 145 -3.79 10.39 -11.37
C SER A 145 -3.33 10.10 -12.81
N LEU A 146 -4.04 10.64 -13.80
CA LEU A 146 -3.64 10.53 -15.19
C LEU A 146 -2.29 11.24 -15.44
N HIS A 147 -2.14 12.47 -14.91
CA HIS A 147 -0.89 13.22 -15.03
C HIS A 147 0.30 12.41 -14.49
N ASN A 148 0.14 11.80 -13.32
CA ASN A 148 1.18 10.97 -12.71
C ASN A 148 1.47 9.71 -13.54
N ALA A 149 0.44 9.06 -14.10
CA ALA A 149 0.59 7.87 -14.91
C ALA A 149 1.37 8.14 -16.22
N ILE A 150 1.16 9.30 -16.85
CA ILE A 150 1.86 9.68 -18.10
C ILE A 150 3.19 10.39 -17.85
N HIS A 151 3.46 10.87 -16.64
CA HIS A 151 4.69 11.61 -16.30
C HIS A 151 5.96 10.81 -16.62
N GLY A 152 5.97 9.53 -16.31
CA GLY A 152 7.09 8.61 -16.61
C GLY A 152 7.26 8.28 -18.09
N LEU A 153 6.30 8.68 -18.93
CA LEU A 153 6.24 8.43 -20.37
C LEU A 153 6.40 9.73 -21.20
N ASP A 154 7.13 10.70 -20.70
CA ASP A 154 7.34 12.01 -21.32
C ASP A 154 6.03 12.77 -21.59
N HIS A 155 4.97 12.52 -20.82
CA HIS A 155 3.61 13.05 -21.04
C HIS A 155 2.99 12.64 -22.39
N ASP A 156 3.40 11.50 -22.94
CA ASP A 156 2.90 10.98 -24.21
C ASP A 156 1.75 9.99 -23.97
N GLU A 157 0.52 10.44 -24.25
CA GLU A 157 -0.69 9.63 -24.07
C GLU A 157 -0.70 8.41 -25.03
N ALA A 158 -0.08 8.50 -26.21
CA ALA A 158 -0.05 7.38 -27.14
C ALA A 158 0.83 6.23 -26.60
N LYS A 159 1.97 6.57 -25.98
CA LYS A 159 2.81 5.58 -25.28
C LYS A 159 2.09 4.97 -24.07
N PHE A 160 1.28 5.76 -23.40
CA PHE A 160 0.47 5.25 -22.28
C PHE A 160 -0.57 4.24 -22.75
N GLU A 161 -1.29 4.54 -23.84
CA GLU A 161 -2.26 3.60 -24.44
C GLU A 161 -1.60 2.31 -24.93
N GLU A 162 -0.42 2.42 -25.55
CA GLU A 162 0.36 1.26 -25.99
C GLU A 162 0.78 0.38 -24.81
N SER A 163 1.32 0.98 -23.76
CA SER A 163 1.67 0.28 -22.51
C SER A 163 0.48 -0.41 -21.85
N ARG A 164 -0.73 0.20 -21.89
CA ARG A 164 -1.94 -0.45 -21.38
C ARG A 164 -2.32 -1.67 -22.19
N LYS A 165 -2.25 -1.58 -23.53
CA LYS A 165 -2.52 -2.72 -24.43
C LYS A 165 -1.55 -3.87 -24.22
N GLU A 166 -0.26 -3.57 -24.03
CA GLU A 166 0.76 -4.58 -23.71
C GLU A 166 0.49 -5.30 -22.38
N GLN A 167 -0.14 -4.59 -21.43
CA GLN A 167 -0.55 -5.15 -20.13
C GLN A 167 -1.93 -5.84 -20.17
N GLY A 168 -2.55 -5.93 -21.36
CA GLY A 168 -3.85 -6.58 -21.55
C GLY A 168 -5.05 -5.77 -21.08
N SER A 169 -4.90 -4.43 -20.91
CA SER A 169 -5.96 -3.50 -20.50
C SER A 169 -6.19 -2.44 -21.57
N SER A 170 -7.39 -1.86 -21.63
CA SER A 170 -7.70 -0.72 -22.48
C SER A 170 -7.60 0.61 -21.75
N ARG A 171 -7.48 1.71 -22.50
CA ARG A 171 -7.56 3.06 -21.94
C ARG A 171 -8.92 3.31 -21.25
N GLU A 172 -9.99 2.84 -21.86
CA GLU A 172 -11.34 3.02 -21.33
C GLU A 172 -11.56 2.28 -20.00
N GLU A 173 -11.02 1.06 -19.88
CA GLU A 173 -11.03 0.29 -18.63
C GLU A 173 -10.24 1.01 -17.54
N TRP A 174 -9.06 1.53 -17.88
CA TRP A 174 -8.24 2.28 -16.93
C TRP A 174 -8.93 3.58 -16.48
N ASP A 175 -9.54 4.33 -17.41
CA ASP A 175 -10.25 5.57 -17.08
C ASP A 175 -11.44 5.27 -16.13
N ALA A 176 -12.19 4.20 -16.37
CA ALA A 176 -13.29 3.78 -15.52
C ALA A 176 -12.80 3.36 -14.11
N GLU A 177 -11.71 2.61 -14.04
CA GLU A 177 -11.07 2.21 -12.79
C GLU A 177 -10.51 3.42 -12.04
N ASN A 178 -9.83 4.33 -12.73
CA ASN A 178 -9.30 5.57 -12.17
C ASN A 178 -10.39 6.45 -11.58
N GLN A 179 -11.51 6.61 -12.30
CA GLN A 179 -12.69 7.33 -11.81
C GLN A 179 -13.25 6.67 -10.52
N SER A 180 -13.42 5.35 -10.52
CA SER A 180 -13.92 4.61 -9.37
C SER A 180 -13.00 4.73 -8.16
N ASN A 181 -11.68 4.62 -8.39
CA ASN A 181 -10.67 4.75 -7.34
C ASN A 181 -10.63 6.17 -6.76
N ALA A 182 -10.73 7.20 -7.61
CA ALA A 182 -10.81 8.59 -7.17
C ALA A 182 -12.04 8.86 -6.31
N GLU A 183 -13.21 8.36 -6.73
CA GLU A 183 -14.44 8.48 -5.95
C GLU A 183 -14.34 7.78 -4.60
N LYS A 184 -13.81 6.55 -4.56
CA LYS A 184 -13.60 5.77 -3.33
C LYS A 184 -12.62 6.49 -2.40
N ALA A 185 -11.51 7.00 -2.93
CA ALA A 185 -10.50 7.73 -2.14
C ALA A 185 -11.08 8.98 -1.49
N ILE A 186 -11.82 9.80 -2.24
CA ILE A 186 -12.44 11.02 -1.72
C ILE A 186 -13.53 10.71 -0.70
N LYS A 187 -14.39 9.70 -0.96
CA LYS A 187 -15.39 9.24 0.02
C LYS A 187 -14.74 8.83 1.32
N THR A 188 -13.69 8.02 1.24
CA THR A 188 -12.93 7.57 2.42
C THR A 188 -12.34 8.74 3.17
N GLN A 189 -11.72 9.70 2.46
CA GLN A 189 -11.12 10.87 3.07
C GLN A 189 -12.16 11.71 3.83
N LEU A 190 -13.27 12.05 3.19
CA LEU A 190 -14.33 12.85 3.80
C LEU A 190 -14.97 12.13 5.00
N LEU A 191 -15.19 10.84 4.88
CA LEU A 191 -15.75 10.03 5.96
C LEU A 191 -14.80 9.96 7.16
N MET A 192 -13.50 9.71 6.92
CA MET A 192 -12.50 9.66 8.00
C MET A 192 -12.34 11.02 8.67
N ASP A 193 -12.33 12.13 7.91
CA ASP A 193 -12.26 13.48 8.47
C ASP A 193 -13.50 13.79 9.36
N ALA A 194 -14.70 13.40 8.94
CA ALA A 194 -15.93 13.58 9.72
C ALA A 194 -15.94 12.70 11.01
N ILE A 195 -15.44 11.47 10.93
CA ILE A 195 -15.30 10.59 12.10
C ILE A 195 -14.24 11.14 13.06
N ALA A 196 -13.09 11.61 12.52
CA ALA A 196 -12.04 12.23 13.31
C ALA A 196 -12.53 13.42 14.12
N ASP A 197 -13.37 14.29 13.53
CA ASP A 197 -13.99 15.42 14.20
C ASP A 197 -14.97 14.96 15.29
N LYS A 198 -15.79 13.95 15.00
CA LYS A 198 -16.77 13.41 15.93
C LYS A 198 -16.14 12.72 17.14
N LEU A 199 -15.03 12.01 16.94
CA LEU A 199 -14.28 11.32 17.99
C LEU A 199 -13.22 12.20 18.66
N ASP A 200 -13.08 13.47 18.24
CA ASP A 200 -12.07 14.42 18.71
C ASP A 200 -10.64 13.85 18.62
N ILE A 201 -10.31 13.19 17.51
CA ILE A 201 -8.99 12.59 17.29
C ILE A 201 -7.92 13.67 17.26
N GLN A 202 -7.03 13.62 18.22
CA GLN A 202 -5.88 14.53 18.33
C GLN A 202 -4.62 13.83 17.84
N VAL A 203 -3.81 14.57 17.07
CA VAL A 203 -2.50 14.08 16.59
C VAL A 203 -1.42 14.59 17.53
N GLY A 204 -0.73 13.67 18.18
CA GLY A 204 0.38 13.97 19.04
C GLY A 204 1.70 14.19 18.28
N GLN A 205 2.69 14.71 18.98
CA GLN A 205 4.04 14.90 18.41
C GLN A 205 4.71 13.55 18.08
N ASN A 206 4.44 12.52 18.88
CA ASN A 206 4.96 11.17 18.67
C ASN A 206 4.43 10.58 17.36
N ASP A 207 3.12 10.70 17.09
CA ASP A 207 2.47 10.16 15.89
C ASP A 207 3.09 10.77 14.61
N LEU A 208 3.35 12.09 14.64
CA LEU A 208 4.01 12.79 13.55
C LEU A 208 5.46 12.33 13.36
N THR A 209 6.17 12.12 14.47
CA THR A 209 7.57 11.67 14.44
C THR A 209 7.66 10.24 13.88
N GLU A 210 6.82 9.34 14.32
CA GLU A 210 6.75 7.96 13.80
C GLU A 210 6.43 7.94 12.32
N ARG A 211 5.44 8.72 11.89
CA ARG A 211 5.10 8.85 10.47
C ARG A 211 6.27 9.37 9.65
N LEU A 212 6.95 10.40 10.15
CA LEU A 212 8.13 10.99 9.49
C LEU A 212 9.26 9.97 9.35
N VAL A 213 9.55 9.20 10.40
CA VAL A 213 10.58 8.16 10.39
C VAL A 213 10.21 7.04 9.39
N LEU A 214 8.94 6.61 9.36
CA LEU A 214 8.48 5.60 8.42
C LEU A 214 8.63 6.08 6.97
N MET A 215 8.17 7.29 6.67
CA MET A 215 8.31 7.89 5.35
C MET A 215 9.77 8.08 4.95
N SER A 216 10.63 8.52 5.87
CA SER A 216 12.05 8.72 5.59
C SER A 216 12.76 7.43 5.16
N ARG A 217 12.43 6.32 5.80
CA ARG A 217 12.92 4.98 5.41
C ARG A 217 12.44 4.57 4.02
N GLN A 218 11.18 4.85 3.70
CA GLN A 218 10.60 4.52 2.39
C GLN A 218 11.26 5.30 1.25
N TYR A 219 11.60 6.58 1.50
CA TYR A 219 12.28 7.44 0.51
C TYR A 219 13.81 7.34 0.55
N GLY A 220 14.39 6.58 1.48
CA GLY A 220 15.85 6.49 1.66
C GLY A 220 16.48 7.79 2.09
N LEU A 221 15.74 8.64 2.82
CA LEU A 221 16.17 9.96 3.29
C LEU A 221 16.36 9.97 4.81
N GLU A 222 17.19 10.90 5.31
CA GLU A 222 17.21 11.19 6.74
C GLU A 222 15.95 11.94 7.16
N PRO A 223 15.37 11.66 8.36
CA PRO A 223 14.12 12.30 8.82
C PRO A 223 14.15 13.82 8.78
N GLN A 224 15.29 14.43 9.09
CA GLN A 224 15.46 15.88 9.06
C GLN A 224 15.42 16.44 7.63
N GLN A 225 15.98 15.73 6.66
CA GLN A 225 15.94 16.11 5.24
C GLN A 225 14.52 16.05 4.70
N LEU A 226 13.80 14.96 5.02
CA LEU A 226 12.41 14.81 4.64
C LEU A 226 11.54 15.93 5.27
N LEU A 227 11.74 16.25 6.54
CA LEU A 227 11.02 17.33 7.22
C LEU A 227 11.24 18.67 6.52
N GLN A 228 12.48 19.00 6.16
CA GLN A 228 12.80 20.24 5.42
C GLN A 228 12.11 20.26 4.05
N MET A 229 12.12 19.14 3.32
CA MET A 229 11.46 19.03 2.03
C MET A 229 9.93 19.24 2.16
N LEU A 230 9.30 18.61 3.15
CA LEU A 230 7.87 18.79 3.42
C LEU A 230 7.52 20.24 3.80
N GLN A 231 8.41 20.91 4.57
CA GLN A 231 8.24 22.33 4.91
C GLN A 231 8.36 23.23 3.68
N GLN A 232 9.39 23.03 2.85
CA GLN A 232 9.61 23.83 1.63
C GLN A 232 8.46 23.68 0.63
N ASN A 233 7.88 22.48 0.52
CA ASN A 233 6.78 22.19 -0.37
C ASN A 233 5.38 22.43 0.25
N ASN A 234 5.30 22.99 1.45
CA ASN A 234 4.05 23.22 2.19
C ASN A 234 3.19 21.95 2.35
N GLN A 235 3.82 20.77 2.50
CA GLN A 235 3.17 19.46 2.60
C GLN A 235 2.92 18.99 4.04
N LEU A 236 3.38 19.74 5.06
CA LEU A 236 3.13 19.38 6.46
C LEU A 236 1.65 19.28 6.83
N PRO A 237 0.76 20.18 6.37
CA PRO A 237 -0.67 20.05 6.66
C PRO A 237 -1.27 18.75 6.09
N ALA A 238 -0.83 18.34 4.91
CA ALA A 238 -1.28 17.10 4.28
C ALA A 238 -0.81 15.88 5.09
N MET A 239 0.46 15.87 5.54
CA MET A 239 1.00 14.82 6.41
C MET A 239 0.22 14.75 7.73
N PHE A 240 -0.08 15.89 8.36
CA PHE A 240 -0.88 15.94 9.59
C PHE A 240 -2.27 15.33 9.37
N ALA A 241 -2.96 15.69 8.30
CA ALA A 241 -4.26 15.15 7.96
C ALA A 241 -4.21 13.63 7.69
N ASP A 242 -3.16 13.15 7.04
CA ASP A 242 -2.95 11.72 6.78
C ASP A 242 -2.76 10.93 8.09
N VAL A 243 -1.93 11.44 9.00
CA VAL A 243 -1.75 10.84 10.34
C VAL A 243 -3.07 10.81 11.11
N ARG A 244 -3.84 11.92 11.11
CA ARG A 244 -5.13 11.99 11.79
C ARG A 244 -6.11 10.94 11.25
N ARG A 245 -6.18 10.76 9.93
CA ARG A 245 -7.01 9.71 9.31
C ARG A 245 -6.55 8.31 9.69
N GLY A 246 -5.24 8.07 9.72
CA GLY A 246 -4.68 6.80 10.20
C GLY A 246 -5.11 6.46 11.63
N LEU A 247 -4.98 7.42 12.54
CA LEU A 247 -5.44 7.28 13.93
C LEU A 247 -6.97 7.07 14.02
N THR A 248 -7.73 7.71 13.11
CA THR A 248 -9.19 7.54 13.05
C THR A 248 -9.56 6.11 12.67
N VAL A 249 -8.89 5.56 11.64
CA VAL A 249 -9.11 4.16 11.25
C VAL A 249 -8.74 3.21 12.39
N ALA A 250 -7.62 3.45 13.07
CA ALA A 250 -7.21 2.66 14.22
C ALA A 250 -8.29 2.70 15.34
N ALA A 251 -8.81 3.87 15.67
CA ALA A 251 -9.87 4.02 16.67
C ALA A 251 -11.18 3.30 16.28
N VAL A 252 -11.55 3.36 14.98
CA VAL A 252 -12.73 2.65 14.45
C VAL A 252 -12.54 1.14 14.56
N VAL A 253 -11.41 0.62 14.12
CA VAL A 253 -11.12 -0.83 14.15
C VAL A 253 -11.04 -1.33 15.60
N PHE A 254 -10.40 -0.57 16.49
CA PHE A 254 -10.31 -0.91 17.91
C PHE A 254 -11.69 -0.97 18.59
N GLY A 255 -12.61 -0.10 18.19
CA GLY A 255 -14.00 -0.10 18.69
C GLY A 255 -14.93 -1.12 18.03
N ALA A 256 -14.45 -1.83 17.01
CA ALA A 256 -15.24 -2.82 16.26
C ALA A 256 -14.93 -4.26 16.70
N THR A 257 -15.89 -5.16 16.52
CA THR A 257 -15.63 -6.60 16.68
C THR A 257 -15.18 -7.16 15.33
N VAL A 258 -13.92 -7.57 15.26
CA VAL A 258 -13.33 -8.17 14.05
C VAL A 258 -13.34 -9.70 14.19
N THR A 259 -13.85 -10.39 13.18
CA THR A 259 -13.87 -11.86 13.15
C THR A 259 -13.17 -12.36 11.88
N ASP A 260 -12.54 -13.53 11.98
CA ASP A 260 -11.98 -14.23 10.83
C ASP A 260 -13.06 -14.94 10.00
N SER A 261 -12.66 -15.67 8.96
CA SER A 261 -13.55 -16.45 8.08
C SER A 261 -14.29 -17.57 8.81
N ASP A 262 -13.77 -18.03 9.94
CA ASP A 262 -14.34 -19.11 10.75
C ASP A 262 -15.24 -18.56 11.87
N GLY A 263 -15.34 -17.23 11.98
CA GLY A 263 -16.13 -16.50 12.97
C GLY A 263 -15.44 -16.37 14.33
N ALA A 264 -14.15 -16.66 14.41
CA ALA A 264 -13.37 -16.43 15.64
C ALA A 264 -12.96 -14.95 15.72
N GLU A 265 -13.00 -14.38 16.93
CA GLU A 265 -12.59 -13.00 17.17
C GLU A 265 -11.09 -12.83 17.01
N VAL A 266 -10.70 -11.79 16.27
CA VAL A 266 -9.31 -11.44 15.99
C VAL A 266 -8.87 -10.33 16.94
N ASP A 267 -7.75 -10.56 17.63
CA ASP A 267 -7.13 -9.52 18.47
C ASP A 267 -6.51 -8.44 17.57
N THR A 268 -7.06 -7.23 17.68
CA THR A 268 -6.63 -6.07 16.89
C THR A 268 -5.71 -5.12 17.68
N THR A 269 -5.42 -5.41 18.94
CA THR A 269 -4.70 -4.50 19.84
C THR A 269 -3.25 -4.24 19.42
N GLU A 270 -2.58 -5.21 18.80
CA GLU A 270 -1.19 -5.06 18.34
C GLU A 270 -1.01 -3.92 17.31
N PHE A 271 -2.00 -3.71 16.43
CA PHE A 271 -1.90 -2.73 15.34
C PHE A 271 -2.83 -1.52 15.45
N PHE A 272 -3.92 -1.67 16.20
CA PHE A 272 -4.97 -0.66 16.29
C PHE A 272 -5.28 -0.27 17.74
N GLY A 273 -4.58 -0.84 18.72
CA GLY A 273 -4.72 -0.47 20.12
C GLY A 273 -4.22 0.95 20.38
N PRO A 274 -4.69 1.60 21.46
CA PRO A 274 -4.15 2.87 21.87
C PRO A 274 -2.65 2.73 22.18
N PRO A 275 -1.82 3.77 21.94
CA PRO A 275 -0.43 3.77 22.37
C PRO A 275 -0.31 3.42 23.87
N GLU A 276 0.72 2.67 24.24
CA GLU A 276 0.90 2.16 25.62
C GLU A 276 0.81 3.29 26.69
N ASP A 277 1.26 4.50 26.35
CA ASP A 277 1.18 5.68 27.21
C ASP A 277 -0.26 6.20 27.43
N GLN A 278 -1.22 5.87 26.53
CA GLN A 278 -2.63 6.25 26.65
C GLN A 278 -3.48 5.13 27.26
N ALA A 279 -3.08 3.88 27.15
CA ALA A 279 -3.77 2.74 27.75
C ALA A 279 -3.86 2.86 29.28
N ALA A 280 -2.84 3.43 29.90
CA ALA A 280 -2.81 3.68 31.36
C ALA A 280 -3.79 4.79 31.81
N SER A 281 -4.21 5.68 30.90
CA SER A 281 -5.18 6.75 31.21
C SER A 281 -6.63 6.37 30.83
N ALA A 282 -6.84 5.42 29.94
CA ALA A 282 -8.17 4.97 29.54
C ALA A 282 -8.83 4.07 30.58
N ASP A 283 -8.05 3.29 31.33
CA ASP A 283 -8.54 2.42 32.43
C ASP A 283 -8.97 3.21 33.69
N ALA A 284 -8.58 4.49 33.76
CA ALA A 284 -8.97 5.39 34.84
C ALA A 284 -10.30 6.15 34.59
N SER A 285 -10.85 6.10 33.37
CA SER A 285 -12.06 6.85 32.99
C SER A 285 -13.35 6.02 32.91
N ILE A 286 -13.30 4.74 33.21
CA ILE A 286 -14.49 3.88 33.34
C ILE A 286 -14.82 3.66 34.85
N SER A 287 -14.93 4.73 35.61
CA SER A 287 -15.67 4.74 36.87
C SER A 287 -16.91 5.61 36.69
N GLU A 288 -18.07 4.99 36.81
CA GLU A 288 -19.39 5.65 36.79
C GLU A 288 -19.39 6.91 37.67
N PRO A 289 -19.96 8.02 37.23
CA PRO A 289 -20.22 9.12 38.14
C PRO A 289 -21.38 8.72 39.04
N ALA A 290 -21.06 8.50 40.33
CA ALA A 290 -22.04 8.46 41.39
C ALA A 290 -22.83 9.79 41.41
N ALA A 291 -24.13 9.68 41.35
CA ALA A 291 -25.04 10.81 41.57
C ALA A 291 -24.82 11.33 42.99
N GLU A 292 -24.35 12.54 43.15
CA GLU A 292 -24.47 13.33 44.37
C GLU A 292 -25.28 14.58 44.07
N ASP A 293 -26.48 14.62 44.66
CA ASP A 293 -27.28 15.82 44.87
C ASP A 293 -26.45 16.84 45.65
N ALA A 294 -26.29 18.02 45.12
CA ALA A 294 -25.80 19.16 45.88
C ALA A 294 -26.62 20.41 45.55
N ASP A 295 -27.25 20.87 46.61
CA ASP A 295 -28.06 22.07 46.79
C ASP A 295 -27.46 23.33 46.12
N VAL A 296 -28.40 24.12 45.58
CA VAL A 296 -28.21 25.47 45.11
C VAL A 296 -28.18 26.40 46.32
N GLU A 297 -27.05 27.06 46.62
CA GLU A 297 -27.02 28.27 47.45
C GLU A 297 -26.70 29.49 46.54
N ASP A 298 -27.64 30.44 46.61
CA ASP A 298 -27.55 31.80 46.10
C ASP A 298 -26.35 32.55 46.67
N ALA A 299 -25.57 33.18 45.84
CA ALA A 299 -24.65 34.22 46.29
C ALA A 299 -24.60 35.39 45.29
N ASP A 300 -24.95 36.52 45.83
CA ASP A 300 -25.11 37.89 45.38
C ASP A 300 -24.15 38.43 44.32
N VAL A 301 -24.74 39.21 43.43
CA VAL A 301 -24.15 40.11 42.44
C VAL A 301 -23.62 41.34 43.16
N GLU A 302 -22.36 41.65 43.09
CA GLU A 302 -21.82 43.02 43.32
C GLU A 302 -21.29 43.61 42.02
N ASP A 303 -21.94 44.76 41.68
CA ASP A 303 -21.56 45.73 40.68
C ASP A 303 -20.14 46.30 40.92
N ALA A 304 -19.33 46.41 39.90
CA ALA A 304 -18.18 47.29 39.96
C ALA A 304 -18.00 48.00 38.59
N ASP A 305 -18.03 49.27 38.70
CA ASP A 305 -18.01 50.39 37.78
C ASP A 305 -17.00 50.34 36.65
N VAL A 306 -17.48 50.93 35.54
CA VAL A 306 -16.78 51.36 34.33
C VAL A 306 -15.98 52.62 34.61
N GLU A 307 -14.70 52.67 34.26
CA GLU A 307 -14.01 53.97 34.00
C GLU A 307 -13.46 53.95 32.57
N ASP A 308 -14.01 54.86 31.77
CA ASP A 308 -13.50 55.32 30.48
C ASP A 308 -12.17 56.09 30.69
N GLU A 309 -11.19 55.84 29.93
CA GLU A 309 -10.15 56.82 29.61
C GLU A 309 -9.91 56.90 28.10
N ASP A 310 -10.47 57.99 27.54
CA ASP A 310 -10.09 58.59 26.29
C ASP A 310 -8.59 58.97 26.27
N ASN A 311 -7.90 58.70 25.22
CA ASN A 311 -6.78 59.57 24.82
C ASN A 311 -6.68 59.68 23.29
N GLU A 312 -7.00 60.88 22.87
CA GLU A 312 -6.88 61.44 21.51
C GLU A 312 -5.40 61.71 21.16
N ALA A 313 -5.21 61.69 19.85
CA ALA A 313 -4.35 62.56 19.04
C ALA A 313 -2.82 62.29 19.05
N ASP A 314 -2.23 62.07 17.94
CA ASP A 314 -1.65 63.22 17.16
C ASP A 314 -1.26 62.77 15.74
N ALA A 315 -1.56 63.64 14.81
CA ALA A 315 -1.20 63.57 13.42
C ALA A 315 0.25 64.06 13.20
N GLY A 316 0.92 63.44 12.27
CA GLY A 316 2.27 63.92 11.84
C GLY A 316 2.58 63.41 10.43
N THR A 317 2.19 64.20 9.47
CA THR A 317 2.73 64.27 8.10
C THR A 317 4.22 64.54 8.12
N ASP A 318 5.05 63.87 7.34
CA ASP A 318 5.96 64.57 6.45
C ASP A 318 6.60 63.66 5.40
N ASP A 319 6.68 64.18 4.29
CA ASP A 319 7.13 64.07 2.95
C ASP A 319 8.67 63.77 2.81
N THR A 320 9.00 63.35 1.58
CA THR A 320 10.31 63.43 0.89
C THR A 320 11.37 62.31 1.06
N LYS A 321 11.50 61.52 0.11
CA LYS A 321 12.38 61.56 -1.10
C LYS A 321 12.44 60.22 -1.80
#